data_291ffdc81ca0aada076c9dd655d2f764
#
_entry.id   291ffdc81ca0aada076c9dd655d2f764
#
_cell.length_a   1.000
_cell.length_b   1.000
_cell.length_c   1.000
_cell.angle_alpha   90.00
_cell.angle_beta   90.00
_cell.angle_gamma   90.00
#
_symmetry.space_group_name_H-M   'P 1'
#
loop_
_entity.id
_entity.type
_entity.pdbx_description
1 polymer ?
#
loop_
_entity_poly.entity_id
_entity_poly.type
_entity_poly.pdbx_seq_one_letter_code
_entity_poly.pdbx_strand_id
1 'polypeptide(L)'
;MPSMRKSYRTWKVDKNWKRFERRVALRTGGERIPVADRRTPLDVKHPYLGIECKYRKKLSKFLTDAMAQAVAGSGEDLIPTVILGEYNKPDMLALVRLPDFLNVLAAALGESNPPILVGEGEDDYDAETIQNYGGTE
;
A
#
# COMPACT_ATOMS: atom_id res chain seq x y z
N MET A 1 34.69 -13.14 -9.10
CA MET A 1 34.03 -13.05 -7.80
C MET A 1 32.61 -12.47 -7.97
N PRO A 2 31.62 -13.28 -8.33
CA PRO A 2 30.30 -12.72 -8.64
C PRO A 2 29.34 -12.63 -7.44
N SER A 3 29.71 -13.05 -6.24
CA SER A 3 28.75 -13.23 -5.16
C SER A 3 28.48 -11.99 -4.28
N MET A 4 29.38 -10.99 -4.24
CA MET A 4 29.21 -9.83 -3.37
C MET A 4 28.21 -8.79 -3.87
N ARG A 5 28.02 -8.67 -5.20
CA ARG A 5 27.10 -7.65 -5.75
C ARG A 5 25.60 -8.04 -5.64
N LYS A 6 25.30 -9.33 -5.56
CA LYS A 6 23.91 -9.80 -5.39
C LYS A 6 23.39 -9.60 -3.97
N SER A 7 24.24 -9.66 -2.96
CA SER A 7 23.83 -9.52 -1.57
C SER A 7 23.45 -8.08 -1.18
N TYR A 8 24.11 -7.09 -1.77
CA TYR A 8 23.81 -5.68 -1.51
C TYR A 8 22.46 -5.23 -2.11
N ARG A 9 22.09 -5.79 -3.27
CA ARG A 9 20.82 -5.46 -3.92
C ARG A 9 19.61 -6.04 -3.16
N THR A 10 19.74 -7.26 -2.69
CA THR A 10 18.68 -7.92 -1.91
C THR A 10 18.48 -7.24 -0.55
N TRP A 11 19.54 -6.78 0.09
CA TRP A 11 19.46 -6.14 1.40
C TRP A 11 18.77 -4.75 1.36
N LYS A 12 19.00 -3.94 0.33
CA LYS A 12 18.30 -2.67 0.13
C LYS A 12 16.82 -2.86 -0.19
N VAL A 13 16.50 -3.87 -0.98
CA VAL A 13 15.11 -4.24 -1.30
C VAL A 13 14.38 -4.71 -0.05
N ASP A 14 15.01 -5.54 0.77
CA ASP A 14 14.43 -6.03 2.02
C ASP A 14 14.14 -4.91 3.03
N LYS A 15 15.01 -3.92 3.13
CA LYS A 15 14.77 -2.75 4.00
C LYS A 15 13.57 -1.93 3.55
N ASN A 16 13.46 -1.65 2.26
CA ASN A 16 12.35 -0.87 1.71
C ASN A 16 11.02 -1.59 1.87
N TRP A 17 11.01 -2.89 1.69
CA TRP A 17 9.86 -3.75 1.91
C TRP A 17 9.38 -3.71 3.37
N LYS A 18 10.27 -3.93 4.31
CA LYS A 18 9.96 -3.90 5.75
C LYS A 18 9.46 -2.52 6.21
N ARG A 19 10.05 -1.45 5.68
CA ARG A 19 9.59 -0.08 5.94
C ARG A 19 8.16 0.14 5.41
N PHE A 20 7.87 -0.35 4.24
CA PHE A 20 6.53 -0.28 3.67
C PHE A 20 5.50 -1.01 4.54
N GLU A 21 5.78 -2.25 4.95
CA GLU A 21 4.90 -3.00 5.87
C GLU A 21 4.65 -2.26 7.18
N ARG A 22 5.69 -1.67 7.79
CA ARG A 22 5.56 -0.86 9.01
C ARG A 22 4.69 0.37 8.79
N ARG A 23 4.85 1.03 7.66
CA ARG A 23 4.04 2.19 7.29
C ARG A 23 2.57 1.81 7.10
N VAL A 24 2.31 0.68 6.46
CA VAL A 24 0.94 0.15 6.30
C VAL A 24 0.33 -0.18 7.67
N ALA A 25 1.07 -0.85 8.53
CA ALA A 25 0.62 -1.15 9.89
C ALA A 25 0.26 0.13 10.65
N LEU A 26 1.12 1.14 10.60
CA LEU A 26 0.87 2.42 11.26
C LEU A 26 -0.38 3.12 10.73
N ARG A 27 -0.54 3.20 9.42
CA ARG A 27 -1.67 3.88 8.78
C ARG A 27 -3.00 3.17 8.97
N THR A 28 -3.00 1.85 9.07
CA THR A 28 -4.21 1.05 9.26
C THR A 28 -4.56 0.84 10.73
N GLY A 29 -3.67 1.16 11.65
CA GLY A 29 -3.82 0.82 13.06
C GLY A 29 -3.59 -0.66 13.35
N GLY A 30 -2.99 -1.39 12.41
CA GLY A 30 -2.64 -2.79 12.56
C GLY A 30 -1.24 -3.01 13.14
N GLU A 31 -0.85 -4.26 13.21
CA GLU A 31 0.44 -4.70 13.73
C GLU A 31 1.17 -5.52 12.68
N ARG A 32 2.42 -5.16 12.40
CA ARG A 32 3.25 -5.91 11.46
C ARG A 32 3.57 -7.29 11.99
N ILE A 33 3.42 -8.32 11.17
CA ILE A 33 3.77 -9.69 11.50
C ILE A 33 5.21 -9.95 11.04
N PRO A 34 6.17 -10.20 11.95
CA PRO A 34 7.54 -10.56 11.57
C PRO A 34 7.58 -11.87 10.77
N VAL A 35 8.53 -11.98 9.85
CA VAL A 35 8.70 -13.18 9.02
C VAL A 35 8.88 -14.45 9.86
N ALA A 36 9.52 -14.33 11.02
CA ALA A 36 9.77 -15.45 11.93
C ALA A 36 8.49 -16.02 12.57
N ASP A 37 7.42 -15.22 12.68
CA ASP A 37 6.15 -15.59 13.32
C ASP A 37 5.02 -15.88 12.32
N ARG A 38 5.35 -16.05 11.05
CA ARG A 38 4.34 -16.25 10.00
C ARG A 38 3.69 -17.62 10.09
N ARG A 39 2.73 -17.75 10.97
CA ARG A 39 1.72 -18.84 10.94
C ARG A 39 0.63 -18.54 9.91
N THR A 40 0.48 -17.29 9.51
CA THR A 40 -0.43 -16.83 8.46
C THR A 40 0.37 -16.14 7.34
N PRO A 41 -0.08 -16.20 6.08
CA PRO A 41 0.59 -15.53 4.97
C PRO A 41 0.42 -14.01 4.94
N LEU A 42 -0.21 -13.42 5.96
CA LEU A 42 -0.47 -11.99 6.03
C LEU A 42 0.72 -11.21 6.56
N ASP A 43 0.88 -9.98 6.08
CA ASP A 43 1.97 -9.09 6.48
C ASP A 43 1.61 -8.19 7.65
N VAL A 44 0.34 -7.83 7.78
CA VAL A 44 -0.17 -6.96 8.85
C VAL A 44 -1.42 -7.57 9.46
N LYS A 45 -1.43 -7.64 10.78
CA LYS A 45 -2.58 -8.08 11.57
C LYS A 45 -3.46 -6.89 11.91
N HIS A 46 -4.76 -7.04 11.66
CA HIS A 46 -5.77 -6.03 11.94
C HIS A 46 -7.06 -6.71 12.43
N PRO A 47 -7.86 -6.09 13.31
CA PRO A 47 -9.09 -6.70 13.82
C PRO A 47 -10.12 -7.08 12.73
N TYR A 48 -10.15 -6.34 11.64
CA TYR A 48 -11.17 -6.50 10.58
C TYR A 48 -10.58 -6.78 9.19
N LEU A 49 -9.28 -6.60 9.00
CA LEU A 49 -8.63 -6.69 7.70
C LEU A 49 -7.54 -7.75 7.71
N GLY A 50 -7.55 -8.61 6.71
CA GLY A 50 -6.38 -9.43 6.37
C GLY A 50 -5.53 -8.66 5.37
N ILE A 51 -4.34 -8.22 5.78
CA ILE A 51 -3.52 -7.32 4.97
C ILE A 51 -2.29 -8.02 4.43
N GLU A 52 -2.21 -8.10 3.12
CA GLU A 52 -1.02 -8.47 2.35
C GLU A 52 -0.44 -7.22 1.73
N CYS A 53 0.84 -6.99 1.88
CA CYS A 53 1.53 -5.83 1.34
C CYS A 53 2.26 -6.16 0.05
N LYS A 54 2.06 -5.35 -0.96
CA LYS A 54 2.80 -5.41 -2.22
C LYS A 54 3.42 -4.04 -2.50
N TYR A 55 4.73 -3.99 -2.49
CA TYR A 55 5.49 -2.77 -2.74
C TYR A 55 6.29 -2.91 -4.03
N ARG A 56 6.07 -1.99 -4.93
CA ARG A 56 6.77 -1.95 -6.23
C ARG A 56 7.32 -0.57 -6.47
N LYS A 57 8.39 -0.49 -7.24
CA LYS A 57 8.97 0.77 -7.71
C LYS A 57 7.92 1.63 -8.40
N LYS A 58 7.03 1.00 -9.18
CA LYS A 58 5.97 1.67 -9.93
C LYS A 58 4.75 0.77 -10.01
N LEU A 59 3.59 1.32 -9.71
CA LEU A 59 2.33 0.63 -9.95
C LEU A 59 2.02 0.56 -11.45
N SER A 60 1.24 -0.44 -11.84
CA SER A 60 0.77 -0.56 -13.20
C SER A 60 0.08 0.71 -13.68
N LYS A 61 0.43 1.18 -14.86
CA LYS A 61 -0.21 2.33 -15.49
C LYS A 61 -1.72 2.14 -15.66
N PHE A 62 -2.14 0.93 -15.93
CA PHE A 62 -3.56 0.58 -16.01
C PHE A 62 -4.31 0.94 -14.72
N LEU A 63 -3.76 0.61 -13.56
CA LEU A 63 -4.37 0.92 -12.26
C LEU A 63 -4.33 2.42 -11.94
N THR A 64 -3.19 3.05 -12.17
CA THR A 64 -3.02 4.47 -11.85
C THR A 64 -3.85 5.36 -12.77
N ASP A 65 -3.95 5.05 -14.06
CA ASP A 65 -4.79 5.79 -15.02
C ASP A 65 -6.28 5.61 -14.68
N ALA A 66 -6.70 4.40 -14.34
CA ALA A 66 -8.09 4.13 -13.96
C ALA A 66 -8.46 4.93 -12.69
N MET A 67 -7.58 4.95 -11.70
CA MET A 67 -7.81 5.74 -10.48
C MET A 67 -7.85 7.23 -10.77
N ALA A 68 -6.96 7.73 -11.63
CA ALA A 68 -6.97 9.14 -12.04
C ALA A 68 -8.29 9.54 -12.72
N GLN A 69 -8.86 8.69 -13.56
CA GLN A 69 -10.18 8.90 -14.17
C GLN A 69 -11.28 8.94 -13.10
N ALA A 70 -11.26 8.00 -12.18
CA ALA A 70 -12.25 7.96 -11.09
C ALA A 70 -12.17 9.21 -10.21
N VAL A 71 -10.97 9.68 -9.89
CA VAL A 71 -10.75 10.92 -9.13
C VAL A 71 -11.29 12.12 -9.89
N ALA A 72 -10.98 12.25 -11.18
CA ALA A 72 -11.44 13.35 -12.01
C ALA A 72 -12.97 13.42 -12.13
N GLY A 73 -13.63 12.25 -12.20
CA GLY A 73 -15.09 12.17 -12.31
C GLY A 73 -15.85 12.30 -11.00
N SER A 74 -15.19 12.06 -9.88
CA SER A 74 -15.85 12.00 -8.56
C SER A 74 -16.06 13.37 -7.91
N GLY A 75 -15.21 14.35 -8.21
CA GLY A 75 -15.24 15.62 -7.49
C GLY A 75 -14.91 15.44 -6.01
N GLU A 76 -15.43 16.31 -5.16
CA GLU A 76 -15.16 16.31 -3.72
C GLU A 76 -16.13 15.45 -2.91
N ASP A 77 -17.31 15.17 -3.44
CA ASP A 77 -18.40 14.54 -2.70
C ASP A 77 -18.43 13.01 -2.82
N LEU A 78 -17.79 12.46 -3.82
CA LEU A 78 -17.80 11.02 -4.10
C LEU A 78 -16.45 10.38 -3.80
N ILE A 79 -16.48 9.13 -3.39
CA ILE A 79 -15.28 8.33 -3.18
C ILE A 79 -14.84 7.71 -4.51
N PRO A 80 -13.67 8.09 -5.05
CA PRO A 80 -13.17 7.50 -6.27
C PRO A 80 -12.99 5.98 -6.10
N THR A 81 -13.67 5.22 -6.94
CA THR A 81 -13.68 3.77 -6.86
C THR A 81 -13.53 3.15 -8.23
N VAL A 82 -12.59 2.26 -8.39
CA VAL A 82 -12.40 1.48 -9.61
C VAL A 82 -12.81 0.04 -9.34
N ILE A 83 -13.70 -0.48 -10.15
CA ILE A 83 -14.09 -1.90 -10.10
C ILE A 83 -13.37 -2.63 -11.22
N LEU A 84 -12.63 -3.66 -10.85
CA LEU A 84 -11.85 -4.48 -11.76
C LEU A 84 -12.54 -5.83 -11.96
N GLY A 85 -12.72 -6.20 -13.21
CA GLY A 85 -13.26 -7.49 -13.58
C GLY A 85 -12.35 -8.22 -14.56
N GLU A 86 -12.50 -9.52 -14.64
CA GLU A 86 -11.78 -10.38 -15.57
C GLU A 86 -12.78 -11.15 -16.42
N TYR A 87 -12.47 -11.30 -17.72
CA TYR A 87 -13.34 -12.01 -18.67
C TYR A 87 -13.65 -13.44 -18.17
N ASN A 88 -14.91 -13.80 -18.21
CA ASN A 88 -15.43 -15.10 -17.76
C ASN A 88 -15.17 -15.45 -16.29
N LYS A 89 -14.87 -14.46 -15.44
CA LYS A 89 -14.79 -14.66 -13.98
C LYS A 89 -15.84 -13.80 -13.29
N PRO A 90 -16.65 -14.38 -12.37
CA PRO A 90 -17.70 -13.65 -11.70
C PRO A 90 -17.17 -12.68 -10.64
N ASP A 91 -15.99 -12.96 -10.09
CA ASP A 91 -15.41 -12.16 -9.00
C ASP A 91 -14.86 -10.84 -9.51
N MET A 92 -15.11 -9.80 -8.74
CA MET A 92 -14.63 -8.45 -9.01
C MET A 92 -13.78 -7.93 -7.85
N LEU A 93 -12.84 -7.05 -8.15
CA LEU A 93 -12.03 -6.36 -7.16
C LEU A 93 -12.39 -4.88 -7.14
N ALA A 94 -12.32 -4.28 -5.96
CA ALA A 94 -12.44 -2.83 -5.81
C ALA A 94 -11.08 -2.22 -5.50
N LEU A 95 -10.72 -1.18 -6.23
CA LEU A 95 -9.55 -0.35 -5.98
C LEU A 95 -10.02 0.99 -5.44
N VAL A 96 -9.59 1.32 -4.24
CA VAL A 96 -9.94 2.56 -3.54
C VAL A 96 -8.66 3.11 -2.91
N ARG A 97 -8.56 4.43 -2.78
CA ARG A 97 -7.44 5.02 -2.04
C ARG A 97 -7.53 4.64 -0.56
N LEU A 98 -6.40 4.30 0.05
CA LEU A 98 -6.37 3.81 1.43
C LEU A 98 -7.04 4.75 2.44
N PRO A 99 -6.82 6.08 2.43
CA PRO A 99 -7.51 6.98 3.35
C PRO A 99 -9.04 6.94 3.22
N ASP A 100 -9.56 6.89 2.00
CA ASP A 100 -11.00 6.81 1.74
C ASP A 100 -11.58 5.49 2.25
N PHE A 101 -10.88 4.39 2.01
CA PHE A 101 -11.29 3.06 2.51
C PHE A 101 -11.33 3.03 4.04
N LEU A 102 -10.32 3.58 4.72
CA LEU A 102 -10.28 3.62 6.18
C LEU A 102 -11.39 4.48 6.75
N ASN A 103 -11.76 5.57 6.09
CA ASN A 103 -12.90 6.40 6.50
C ASN A 103 -14.24 5.65 6.38
N VAL A 104 -14.44 4.92 5.29
CA VAL A 104 -15.64 4.09 5.09
C VAL A 104 -15.70 2.99 6.14
N LEU A 105 -14.60 2.32 6.40
CA LEU A 105 -14.50 1.26 7.41
C LEU A 105 -14.84 1.81 8.80
N ALA A 106 -14.27 2.94 9.19
CA ALA A 106 -14.54 3.59 10.47
C ALA A 106 -16.03 3.98 10.60
N ALA A 107 -16.62 4.53 9.56
CA ALA A 107 -18.05 4.85 9.53
C ALA A 107 -18.91 3.60 9.70
N ALA A 108 -18.56 2.50 9.03
CA ALA A 108 -19.26 1.23 9.15
C ALA A 108 -19.17 0.62 10.54
N LEU A 109 -18.08 0.87 11.27
CA LEU A 109 -17.87 0.40 12.63
C LEU A 109 -18.44 1.33 13.69
N GLY A 110 -19.06 2.46 13.31
CA GLY A 110 -19.60 3.45 14.22
C GLY A 110 -18.54 4.29 14.95
N GLU A 111 -17.31 4.31 14.45
CA GLU A 111 -16.25 5.15 14.99
C GLU A 111 -16.44 6.59 14.50
N SER A 112 -16.69 7.51 15.46
CA SER A 112 -16.72 8.93 15.16
C SER A 112 -15.29 9.46 15.15
N ASN A 113 -14.88 10.06 14.04
CA ASN A 113 -13.54 10.58 13.79
C ASN A 113 -12.44 9.49 13.82
N PRO A 114 -12.32 8.70 12.76
CA PRO A 114 -11.08 7.97 12.58
C PRO A 114 -9.95 8.99 12.57
N PRO A 115 -8.84 8.70 13.26
CA PRO A 115 -7.69 9.56 13.13
C PRO A 115 -7.33 9.62 11.65
N ILE A 116 -7.53 10.77 11.03
CA ILE A 116 -6.89 11.05 9.75
C ILE A 116 -5.42 11.09 10.09
N LEU A 117 -4.75 9.97 9.93
CA LEU A 117 -3.31 9.93 9.93
C LEU A 117 -2.88 10.61 8.63
N VAL A 118 -3.05 11.92 8.59
CA VAL A 118 -2.42 12.77 7.59
C VAL A 118 -0.94 12.48 7.72
N GLY A 119 -0.36 11.98 6.65
CA GLY A 119 0.99 11.48 6.66
C GLY A 119 2.00 12.48 7.17
N GLU A 120 2.25 12.43 8.47
CA GLU A 120 3.48 12.94 9.05
C GLU A 120 4.64 11.99 8.77
N GLY A 121 4.48 11.11 7.80
CA GLY A 121 5.48 10.18 7.34
C GLY A 121 6.21 10.63 6.09
N GLU A 122 6.21 11.91 5.79
CA GLU A 122 7.02 12.44 4.68
C GLU A 122 8.52 12.33 4.95
N ASP A 123 8.90 12.15 6.19
CA ASP A 123 10.29 12.13 6.62
C ASP A 123 11.00 10.78 6.43
N ASP A 124 10.27 9.71 6.06
CA ASP A 124 10.84 8.38 5.82
C ASP A 124 11.32 8.14 4.38
N TYR A 125 11.19 9.14 3.52
CA TYR A 125 11.86 9.09 2.23
C TYR A 125 13.31 9.53 2.42
N ASP A 126 14.18 8.58 2.70
CA ASP A 126 15.60 8.83 2.56
C ASP A 126 15.86 9.41 1.17
N ALA A 127 16.40 10.61 1.11
CA ALA A 127 16.79 11.26 -0.14
C ALA A 127 17.69 10.36 -0.99
N GLU A 128 18.42 9.46 -0.36
CA GLU A 128 19.23 8.43 -1.03
C GLU A 128 18.40 7.43 -1.84
N THR A 129 17.16 7.15 -1.41
CA THR A 129 16.28 6.25 -2.13
C THR A 129 15.80 6.86 -3.44
N ILE A 130 15.57 8.16 -3.46
CA ILE A 130 15.12 8.89 -4.66
C ILE A 130 16.26 8.99 -5.69
N GLN A 131 17.50 9.23 -5.26
CA GLN A 131 18.64 9.35 -6.17
C GLN A 131 18.99 8.04 -6.87
N ASN A 132 18.75 6.91 -6.23
CA ASN A 132 19.03 5.59 -6.82
C ASN A 132 17.96 5.11 -7.83
N TYR A 133 16.81 5.76 -7.89
CA TYR A 133 15.74 5.42 -8.82
C TYR A 133 15.67 6.34 -10.05
N GLY A 134 16.37 7.46 -10.05
CA GLY A 134 16.36 8.45 -11.14
C GLY A 134 17.37 8.20 -12.25
N GLY A 135 18.10 7.13 -12.26
CA GLY A 135 19.30 6.97 -13.07
C GLY A 135 19.32 5.87 -14.11
N THR A 136 18.19 5.36 -14.57
CA THR A 136 18.20 4.42 -15.70
C THR A 136 17.04 4.72 -16.62
N GLU A 137 17.33 5.50 -17.61
CA GLU A 137 16.65 5.39 -18.87
C GLU A 137 17.01 4.06 -19.53
#